data_ba01e09407c3472a29eb856e3963343c
#
_entry.id   ba01e09407c3472a29eb856e3963343c
#
_cell.length_a   1.000
_cell.length_b   1.000
_cell.length_c   1.000
_cell.angle_alpha   90.00
_cell.angle_beta   90.00
_cell.angle_gamma   90.00
#
_symmetry.space_group_name_H-M   'P 1'
#
loop_
_entity.id
_entity.type
_entity.pdbx_description
1 polymer ?
#
loop_
_entity_poly.entity_id
_entity_poly.type
_entity_poly.pdbx_seq_one_letter_code
_entity_poly.pdbx_strand_id
1 'polypeptide(L)'
;MEYIKHYEKNFSDLLNVSNIDHVKQESFNFFSKSGFPIKKKGDERWKYLDLRSLEKTIYSTDYDNDNLSINFDSIGLDKSNIISVINGVPKYESLDGVEVIPSELYTPIVNFDEDEFLSLNTSLSSKYLLLKVNSKFNGKVLNIVYFSNSKKEILECPRIYIEVDQNVELTVNEIFISSDTVTLKLPVIEMLLNEKSKVFHNLVFQSSFSENNFKFTRVDQRDSSFYKLTSFSNSSLLAANDVKVCLNGKNSECDLKGLYFTTLNSQFNTNVVVEHNVPHTRSNQYFKGILSDNSRAVFSGKIYVERDAQKSYAEQKDLNLVMSKGAEIDTKPGLEIYADDVECYHGATAGNVDESTLFYMMTRGIDKQSATQMLVNGFATEIINEITDEKLRSFAQKQSDDILPSLSFDLWLIQKK
;
A
#
# COMPACT_ATOMS: atom_id res chain seq x y z
N MET A 1 14.59 -14.78 20.82
CA MET A 1 13.15 -14.54 20.88
C MET A 1 12.43 -15.79 20.40
N GLU A 2 11.30 -16.16 21.01
CA GLU A 2 10.60 -17.41 20.70
C GLU A 2 10.07 -17.47 19.26
N TYR A 3 9.49 -16.37 18.79
CA TYR A 3 8.99 -16.26 17.41
C TYR A 3 10.09 -16.42 16.35
N ILE A 4 11.32 -15.96 16.59
CA ILE A 4 12.43 -16.15 15.66
C ILE A 4 12.75 -17.64 15.50
N LYS A 5 12.81 -18.40 16.59
CA LYS A 5 13.03 -19.86 16.53
C LYS A 5 11.92 -20.59 15.79
N HIS A 6 10.67 -20.10 15.92
CA HIS A 6 9.54 -20.66 15.19
C HIS A 6 9.71 -20.44 13.68
N TYR A 7 10.05 -19.21 13.27
CA TYR A 7 10.27 -18.92 11.84
C TYR A 7 11.53 -19.57 11.27
N GLU A 8 12.57 -19.80 12.08
CA GLU A 8 13.77 -20.55 11.69
C GLU A 8 13.45 -21.98 11.28
N LYS A 9 12.56 -22.65 12.02
CA LYS A 9 12.07 -23.97 11.65
C LYS A 9 11.31 -23.95 10.34
N ASN A 10 10.34 -23.03 10.21
CA ASN A 10 9.54 -22.90 8.98
C ASN A 10 10.42 -22.55 7.76
N PHE A 11 11.43 -21.71 7.95
CA PHE A 11 12.40 -21.38 6.92
C PHE A 11 13.20 -22.62 6.45
N SER A 12 13.67 -23.44 7.38
CA SER A 12 14.41 -24.66 7.06
C SER A 12 13.60 -25.66 6.24
N ASP A 13 12.29 -25.69 6.45
CA ASP A 13 11.36 -26.55 5.69
C ASP A 13 11.12 -26.04 4.26
N LEU A 14 11.30 -24.74 4.02
CA LEU A 14 11.13 -24.08 2.71
C LEU A 14 12.40 -24.11 1.84
N LEU A 15 13.59 -24.23 2.44
CA LEU A 15 14.85 -24.42 1.71
C LEU A 15 14.82 -25.78 1.02
N ASN A 16 15.31 -25.87 -0.19
CA ASN A 16 15.36 -27.03 -1.10
C ASN A 16 14.29 -27.07 -2.17
N VAL A 17 13.51 -25.98 -2.37
CA VAL A 17 12.42 -25.95 -3.34
C VAL A 17 12.65 -24.96 -4.49
N SER A 18 13.62 -24.04 -4.42
CA SER A 18 13.80 -22.99 -5.44
C SER A 18 15.24 -22.50 -5.65
N ASN A 19 15.54 -22.00 -6.86
CA ASN A 19 16.82 -21.39 -7.22
C ASN A 19 17.07 -20.00 -6.57
N ILE A 20 16.11 -19.49 -5.77
CA ILE A 20 16.19 -18.21 -5.04
C ILE A 20 16.72 -18.43 -3.61
N ASP A 21 17.17 -19.63 -3.29
CA ASP A 21 17.51 -20.02 -1.91
C ASP A 21 18.62 -19.17 -1.27
N HIS A 22 19.58 -18.68 -2.07
CA HIS A 22 20.64 -17.80 -1.54
C HIS A 22 20.06 -16.47 -1.03
N VAL A 23 19.18 -15.81 -1.82
CA VAL A 23 18.55 -14.55 -1.43
C VAL A 23 17.65 -14.75 -0.22
N LYS A 24 16.91 -15.85 -0.17
CA LYS A 24 16.10 -16.23 0.98
C LYS A 24 16.93 -16.43 2.24
N GLN A 25 18.09 -17.09 2.11
CA GLN A 25 19.01 -17.34 3.24
C GLN A 25 19.57 -16.03 3.80
N GLU A 26 20.02 -15.11 2.95
CA GLU A 26 20.53 -13.81 3.37
C GLU A 26 19.43 -12.98 4.04
N SER A 27 18.22 -12.99 3.47
CA SER A 27 17.05 -12.31 4.02
C SER A 27 16.69 -12.84 5.41
N PHE A 28 16.66 -14.17 5.58
CA PHE A 28 16.37 -14.75 6.88
C PHE A 28 17.47 -14.44 7.90
N ASN A 29 18.72 -14.43 7.49
CA ASN A 29 19.86 -14.05 8.34
C ASN A 29 19.74 -12.59 8.81
N PHE A 30 19.27 -11.70 7.95
CA PHE A 30 19.00 -10.31 8.32
C PHE A 30 17.86 -10.23 9.34
N PHE A 31 16.70 -10.82 9.06
CA PHE A 31 15.57 -10.84 9.97
C PHE A 31 15.89 -11.49 11.32
N SER A 32 16.58 -12.62 11.34
CA SER A 32 16.91 -13.32 12.58
C SER A 32 17.80 -12.52 13.53
N LYS A 33 18.66 -11.64 12.98
CA LYS A 33 19.50 -10.71 13.77
C LYS A 33 18.71 -9.50 14.25
N SER A 34 17.78 -9.01 13.43
CA SER A 34 17.04 -7.77 13.67
C SER A 34 15.77 -7.99 14.49
N GLY A 35 15.02 -9.07 14.21
CA GLY A 35 13.65 -9.27 14.70
C GLY A 35 12.67 -8.28 14.10
N PHE A 36 11.46 -8.18 14.65
CA PHE A 36 10.52 -7.12 14.29
C PHE A 36 11.07 -5.74 14.70
N PRO A 37 10.78 -4.65 13.95
CA PRO A 37 11.37 -3.33 14.17
C PRO A 37 10.72 -2.60 15.36
N ILE A 38 10.85 -3.18 16.55
CA ILE A 38 10.27 -2.64 17.78
C ILE A 38 11.27 -1.70 18.44
N LYS A 39 10.97 -0.39 18.41
CA LYS A 39 11.73 0.67 19.09
C LYS A 39 13.25 0.64 18.85
N LYS A 40 13.69 0.52 17.62
CA LYS A 40 15.10 0.68 17.28
C LYS A 40 15.47 2.16 17.33
N LYS A 41 16.51 2.49 18.09
CA LYS A 41 17.09 3.83 18.11
C LYS A 41 17.64 4.16 16.72
N GLY A 42 17.09 5.20 16.07
CA GLY A 42 17.49 5.64 14.73
C GLY A 42 16.62 5.11 13.58
N ASP A 43 15.74 4.16 13.82
CA ASP A 43 14.74 3.77 12.83
C ASP A 43 13.56 4.73 12.88
N GLU A 44 13.41 5.56 11.83
CA GLU A 44 12.33 6.53 11.76
C GLU A 44 11.07 5.98 11.08
N ARG A 45 11.17 4.87 10.33
CA ARG A 45 10.06 4.31 9.54
C ARG A 45 8.94 3.80 10.45
N TRP A 46 9.30 3.06 11.50
CA TRP A 46 8.34 2.40 12.41
C TRP A 46 8.22 3.07 13.78
N LYS A 47 8.94 4.16 14.01
CA LYS A 47 9.06 4.84 15.31
C LYS A 47 7.72 5.18 15.98
N TYR A 48 6.71 5.50 15.20
CA TYR A 48 5.42 6.01 15.68
C TYR A 48 4.33 4.95 15.79
N LEU A 49 4.60 3.70 15.37
CA LEU A 49 3.69 2.58 15.52
C LEU A 49 4.03 1.74 16.75
N ASP A 50 3.03 1.23 17.43
CA ASP A 50 3.21 0.28 18.52
C ASP A 50 3.17 -1.17 18.00
N LEU A 51 4.33 -1.67 17.62
CA LEU A 51 4.50 -3.02 17.04
C LEU A 51 4.71 -4.13 18.09
N ARG A 52 4.63 -3.81 19.40
CA ARG A 52 4.92 -4.77 20.49
C ARG A 52 3.98 -5.98 20.51
N SER A 53 2.78 -5.86 19.94
CA SER A 53 1.83 -6.97 19.83
C SER A 53 2.35 -8.09 18.91
N LEU A 54 3.14 -7.76 17.90
CA LEU A 54 3.66 -8.72 16.92
C LEU A 54 4.64 -9.73 17.53
N GLU A 55 5.37 -9.37 18.59
CA GLU A 55 6.27 -10.30 19.28
C GLU A 55 5.56 -11.31 20.18
N LYS A 56 4.31 -11.00 20.55
CA LYS A 56 3.51 -11.81 21.46
C LYS A 56 2.75 -12.92 20.75
N THR A 57 2.55 -12.77 19.46
CA THR A 57 1.78 -13.70 18.65
C THR A 57 2.73 -14.54 17.78
N ILE A 58 2.55 -15.85 17.81
CA ILE A 58 3.30 -16.78 16.96
C ILE A 58 2.40 -17.16 15.79
N TYR A 59 2.62 -16.50 14.65
CA TYR A 59 1.85 -16.76 13.45
C TYR A 59 2.33 -18.02 12.74
N SER A 60 1.42 -18.91 12.38
CA SER A 60 1.70 -20.11 11.61
C SER A 60 1.92 -19.79 10.13
N THR A 61 2.87 -20.45 9.50
CA THR A 61 3.04 -20.46 8.03
C THR A 61 2.42 -21.69 7.38
N ASP A 62 1.82 -22.58 8.20
CA ASP A 62 1.12 -23.76 7.76
C ASP A 62 -0.40 -23.48 7.80
N TYR A 63 -1.00 -23.37 6.64
CA TYR A 63 -2.42 -23.08 6.45
C TYR A 63 -3.08 -24.12 5.57
N ASP A 64 -4.32 -24.45 5.96
CA ASP A 64 -5.20 -25.30 5.16
C ASP A 64 -5.80 -24.47 4.01
N ASN A 65 -5.46 -24.84 2.78
CA ASN A 65 -5.93 -24.14 1.59
C ASN A 65 -6.98 -24.96 0.80
N ASP A 66 -7.46 -26.08 1.37
CA ASP A 66 -8.39 -26.95 0.68
C ASP A 66 -9.79 -26.32 0.60
N ASN A 67 -10.34 -26.27 -0.61
CA ASN A 67 -11.71 -25.85 -0.91
C ASN A 67 -12.12 -24.42 -0.53
N LEU A 68 -11.16 -23.49 -0.34
CA LEU A 68 -11.48 -22.08 -0.11
C LEU A 68 -11.78 -21.37 -1.43
N SER A 69 -12.90 -20.67 -1.48
CA SER A 69 -13.31 -19.82 -2.61
C SER A 69 -13.66 -18.43 -2.15
N ILE A 70 -13.35 -17.44 -2.99
CA ILE A 70 -13.70 -16.04 -2.76
C ILE A 70 -15.05 -15.76 -3.42
N ASN A 71 -15.94 -15.06 -2.71
CA ASN A 71 -17.16 -14.56 -3.31
C ASN A 71 -16.89 -13.23 -4.03
N PHE A 72 -16.56 -13.30 -5.32
CA PHE A 72 -16.27 -12.12 -6.15
C PHE A 72 -17.49 -11.23 -6.41
N ASP A 73 -18.71 -11.77 -6.29
CA ASP A 73 -19.94 -11.00 -6.53
C ASP A 73 -20.12 -9.91 -5.47
N SER A 74 -19.58 -10.12 -4.24
CA SER A 74 -19.66 -9.14 -3.16
C SER A 74 -18.84 -7.85 -3.41
N ILE A 75 -17.82 -7.96 -4.27
CA ILE A 75 -16.96 -6.82 -4.67
C ILE A 75 -17.30 -6.29 -6.06
N GLY A 76 -18.25 -6.91 -6.76
CA GLY A 76 -18.73 -6.48 -8.08
C GLY A 76 -17.69 -6.59 -9.21
N LEU A 77 -16.60 -7.34 -9.01
CA LEU A 77 -15.55 -7.51 -10.00
C LEU A 77 -15.97 -8.48 -11.10
N ASP A 78 -15.41 -8.26 -12.28
CA ASP A 78 -15.43 -9.25 -13.35
C ASP A 78 -14.57 -10.46 -12.94
N LYS A 79 -15.11 -11.68 -13.15
CA LYS A 79 -14.40 -12.95 -12.86
C LYS A 79 -13.28 -13.24 -13.87
N SER A 80 -13.11 -12.41 -14.88
CA SER A 80 -12.01 -12.53 -15.83
C SER A 80 -10.70 -11.95 -15.26
N ASN A 81 -9.57 -12.52 -15.67
CA ASN A 81 -8.23 -12.05 -15.35
C ASN A 81 -7.97 -11.88 -13.84
N ILE A 82 -8.31 -12.92 -13.05
CA ILE A 82 -8.15 -12.91 -11.59
C ILE A 82 -6.96 -13.74 -11.15
N ILE A 83 -6.16 -13.16 -10.25
CA ILE A 83 -5.22 -13.84 -9.38
C ILE A 83 -5.80 -13.81 -7.97
N SER A 84 -6.14 -14.97 -7.42
CA SER A 84 -6.61 -15.11 -6.05
C SER A 84 -5.43 -15.40 -5.13
N VAL A 85 -5.25 -14.62 -4.09
CA VAL A 85 -4.24 -14.87 -3.04
C VAL A 85 -4.97 -15.28 -1.78
N ILE A 86 -5.01 -16.58 -1.52
CA ILE A 86 -5.74 -17.15 -0.37
C ILE A 86 -4.73 -17.63 0.65
N ASN A 87 -4.81 -17.12 1.89
CA ASN A 87 -3.85 -17.39 2.95
C ASN A 87 -2.39 -17.21 2.48
N GLY A 88 -2.13 -16.14 1.73
CA GLY A 88 -0.79 -15.81 1.21
C GLY A 88 -0.32 -16.63 -0.01
N VAL A 89 -1.12 -17.57 -0.51
CA VAL A 89 -0.76 -18.42 -1.66
C VAL A 89 -1.48 -17.95 -2.92
N PRO A 90 -0.77 -17.49 -3.97
CA PRO A 90 -1.37 -17.08 -5.23
C PRO A 90 -1.88 -18.29 -6.03
N LYS A 91 -3.12 -18.18 -6.54
CA LYS A 91 -3.77 -19.11 -7.46
C LYS A 91 -4.31 -18.32 -8.65
N TYR A 92 -4.13 -18.83 -9.85
CA TYR A 92 -4.60 -18.19 -11.08
C TYR A 92 -4.82 -19.22 -12.17
N GLU A 93 -5.68 -18.89 -13.12
CA GLU A 93 -5.83 -19.60 -14.38
C GLU A 93 -4.95 -18.96 -15.46
N SER A 94 -4.70 -19.68 -16.55
CA SER A 94 -3.94 -19.15 -17.69
C SER A 94 -4.63 -17.91 -18.27
N LEU A 95 -3.89 -16.81 -18.40
CA LEU A 95 -4.38 -15.54 -18.93
C LEU A 95 -3.72 -15.26 -20.28
N ASP A 96 -4.54 -15.00 -21.33
CA ASP A 96 -3.99 -14.66 -22.65
C ASP A 96 -3.25 -13.32 -22.61
N GLY A 97 -1.95 -13.36 -22.91
CA GLY A 97 -1.05 -12.22 -22.84
C GLY A 97 -0.35 -12.03 -21.51
N VAL A 98 -0.49 -12.99 -20.57
CA VAL A 98 0.28 -13.04 -19.32
C VAL A 98 1.05 -14.35 -19.27
N GLU A 99 2.36 -14.25 -19.17
CA GLU A 99 3.28 -15.38 -19.15
C GLU A 99 3.94 -15.51 -17.78
N VAL A 100 4.23 -16.73 -17.35
CA VAL A 100 5.01 -16.97 -16.14
C VAL A 100 6.50 -16.90 -16.51
N ILE A 101 7.24 -16.06 -15.80
CA ILE A 101 8.69 -15.92 -15.98
C ILE A 101 9.38 -17.03 -15.18
N PRO A 102 10.34 -17.77 -15.77
CA PRO A 102 11.20 -18.67 -15.02
C PRO A 102 11.97 -17.94 -13.92
N SER A 103 12.11 -18.57 -12.75
CA SER A 103 12.77 -17.95 -11.58
C SER A 103 14.22 -17.55 -11.82
N GLU A 104 14.89 -18.20 -12.76
CA GLU A 104 16.26 -17.92 -13.18
C GLU A 104 16.40 -16.56 -13.91
N LEU A 105 15.31 -16.06 -14.50
CA LEU A 105 15.28 -14.78 -15.20
C LEU A 105 14.80 -13.62 -14.31
N TYR A 106 14.40 -13.92 -13.08
CA TYR A 106 13.92 -12.91 -12.16
C TYR A 106 15.07 -12.15 -11.50
N THR A 107 15.00 -10.83 -11.59
CA THR A 107 15.87 -9.91 -10.85
C THR A 107 15.01 -9.12 -9.87
N PRO A 108 15.20 -9.29 -8.56
CA PRO A 108 14.45 -8.54 -7.56
C PRO A 108 14.63 -7.02 -7.70
N ILE A 109 13.53 -6.28 -7.65
CA ILE A 109 13.54 -4.82 -7.48
C ILE A 109 13.67 -4.50 -5.98
N VAL A 110 13.12 -5.37 -5.15
CA VAL A 110 13.19 -5.26 -3.69
C VAL A 110 14.61 -5.53 -3.21
N ASN A 111 15.12 -4.61 -2.42
CA ASN A 111 16.27 -4.85 -1.57
C ASN A 111 15.77 -5.31 -0.19
N PHE A 112 15.98 -6.58 0.17
CA PHE A 112 15.42 -7.17 1.39
C PHE A 112 15.97 -6.57 2.68
N ASP A 113 17.16 -5.99 2.66
CA ASP A 113 17.80 -5.38 3.84
C ASP A 113 17.34 -3.93 4.10
N GLU A 114 16.45 -3.40 3.27
CA GLU A 114 15.79 -2.12 3.53
C GLU A 114 14.85 -2.17 4.75
N ASP A 115 14.29 -3.35 5.07
CA ASP A 115 13.23 -3.47 6.08
C ASP A 115 13.08 -4.91 6.60
N GLU A 116 12.80 -5.07 7.90
CA GLU A 116 12.64 -6.37 8.54
C GLU A 116 11.41 -7.15 8.04
N PHE A 117 10.31 -6.48 7.74
CA PHE A 117 9.13 -7.13 7.17
C PHE A 117 9.37 -7.58 5.73
N LEU A 118 10.11 -6.78 4.94
CA LEU A 118 10.55 -7.19 3.60
C LEU A 118 11.46 -8.41 3.66
N SER A 119 12.39 -8.42 4.60
CA SER A 119 13.29 -9.57 4.76
C SER A 119 12.54 -10.83 5.20
N LEU A 120 11.54 -10.69 6.08
CA LEU A 120 10.68 -11.80 6.48
C LEU A 120 9.82 -12.31 5.30
N ASN A 121 9.22 -11.43 4.52
CA ASN A 121 8.51 -11.83 3.29
C ASN A 121 9.44 -12.56 2.33
N THR A 122 10.62 -11.98 2.03
CA THR A 122 11.57 -12.57 1.07
C THR A 122 11.99 -13.97 1.49
N SER A 123 12.22 -14.19 2.79
CA SER A 123 12.66 -15.49 3.32
C SER A 123 11.54 -16.53 3.35
N LEU A 124 10.33 -16.15 3.79
CA LEU A 124 9.22 -17.08 4.05
C LEU A 124 8.17 -17.17 2.94
N SER A 125 8.29 -16.41 1.86
CA SER A 125 7.40 -16.57 0.71
C SER A 125 7.55 -17.97 0.12
N SER A 126 6.49 -18.76 0.21
CA SER A 126 6.48 -20.15 -0.28
C SER A 126 6.45 -20.22 -1.80
N LYS A 127 5.89 -19.21 -2.47
CA LYS A 127 5.74 -19.16 -3.92
C LYS A 127 5.83 -17.72 -4.42
N TYR A 128 6.84 -17.44 -5.25
CA TYR A 128 6.92 -16.22 -6.03
C TYR A 128 6.10 -16.39 -7.31
N LEU A 129 5.18 -15.46 -7.54
CA LEU A 129 4.44 -15.41 -8.79
C LEU A 129 5.10 -14.35 -9.68
N LEU A 130 5.80 -14.81 -10.70
CA LEU A 130 6.57 -13.97 -11.62
C LEU A 130 5.84 -13.91 -12.95
N LEU A 131 5.38 -12.75 -13.34
CA LEU A 131 4.52 -12.54 -14.50
C LEU A 131 5.15 -11.56 -15.48
N LYS A 132 4.97 -11.84 -16.77
CA LYS A 132 5.24 -10.93 -17.87
C LYS A 132 3.96 -10.65 -18.64
N VAL A 133 3.63 -9.37 -18.79
CA VAL A 133 2.43 -8.89 -19.47
C VAL A 133 2.82 -8.33 -20.83
N ASN A 134 2.37 -8.99 -21.89
CA ASN A 134 2.69 -8.62 -23.27
C ASN A 134 1.54 -7.88 -23.99
N SER A 135 1.75 -7.51 -25.24
CA SER A 135 0.81 -6.71 -26.05
C SER A 135 -0.59 -7.32 -26.23
N LYS A 136 -0.77 -8.64 -26.07
CA LYS A 136 -2.10 -9.27 -26.12
C LYS A 136 -2.97 -8.92 -24.91
N PHE A 137 -2.34 -8.48 -23.81
CA PHE A 137 -3.05 -8.03 -22.61
C PHE A 137 -3.25 -6.52 -22.57
N ASN A 138 -2.82 -5.79 -23.61
CA ASN A 138 -2.89 -4.32 -23.68
C ASN A 138 -4.33 -3.80 -23.47
N GLY A 139 -4.48 -2.80 -22.58
CA GLY A 139 -5.77 -2.19 -22.25
C GLY A 139 -6.68 -3.06 -21.37
N LYS A 140 -6.22 -4.22 -20.87
CA LYS A 140 -7.00 -5.10 -20.00
C LYS A 140 -6.72 -4.81 -18.51
N VAL A 141 -7.59 -5.38 -17.66
CA VAL A 141 -7.52 -5.28 -16.20
C VAL A 141 -7.06 -6.62 -15.63
N LEU A 142 -6.03 -6.58 -14.79
CA LEU A 142 -5.57 -7.71 -13.96
C LEU A 142 -6.05 -7.48 -12.52
N ASN A 143 -6.89 -8.37 -12.02
CA ASN A 143 -7.38 -8.30 -10.64
C ASN A 143 -6.58 -9.24 -9.75
N ILE A 144 -6.04 -8.72 -8.65
CA ILE A 144 -5.33 -9.48 -7.61
C ILE A 144 -6.14 -9.34 -6.32
N VAL A 145 -6.73 -10.43 -5.86
CA VAL A 145 -7.65 -10.43 -4.71
C VAL A 145 -7.08 -11.24 -3.57
N TYR A 146 -6.85 -10.58 -2.44
CA TYR A 146 -6.30 -11.17 -1.23
C TYR A 146 -7.42 -11.49 -0.24
N PHE A 147 -7.43 -12.70 0.27
CA PHE A 147 -8.41 -13.16 1.26
C PHE A 147 -7.78 -14.15 2.22
N SER A 148 -8.08 -14.01 3.51
CA SER A 148 -7.62 -14.90 4.56
C SER A 148 -8.78 -15.69 5.14
N ASN A 149 -8.59 -17.00 5.30
CA ASN A 149 -9.56 -17.84 6.00
C ASN A 149 -8.81 -18.99 6.68
N SER A 150 -8.61 -18.87 7.97
CA SER A 150 -7.90 -19.88 8.79
C SER A 150 -8.44 -19.88 10.21
N LYS A 151 -8.43 -21.05 10.84
CA LYS A 151 -8.69 -21.20 12.29
C LYS A 151 -7.47 -20.91 13.14
N LYS A 152 -6.28 -20.87 12.54
CA LYS A 152 -5.01 -20.52 13.18
C LYS A 152 -4.71 -19.03 12.95
N GLU A 153 -3.90 -18.45 13.80
CA GLU A 153 -3.24 -17.18 13.53
C GLU A 153 -2.15 -17.40 12.48
N ILE A 154 -2.20 -16.67 11.36
CA ILE A 154 -1.34 -16.97 10.21
C ILE A 154 -0.47 -15.79 9.78
N LEU A 155 0.76 -16.12 9.32
CA LEU A 155 1.66 -15.22 8.62
C LEU A 155 1.51 -15.45 7.11
N GLU A 156 1.18 -14.40 6.38
CA GLU A 156 1.03 -14.43 4.92
C GLU A 156 2.13 -13.59 4.26
N CYS A 157 2.95 -14.24 3.44
CA CYS A 157 4.06 -13.62 2.71
C CYS A 157 3.90 -13.77 1.19
N PRO A 158 2.79 -13.31 0.58
CA PRO A 158 2.64 -13.36 -0.86
C PRO A 158 3.63 -12.42 -1.54
N ARG A 159 4.19 -12.88 -2.69
CA ARG A 159 5.10 -12.09 -3.50
C ARG A 159 4.76 -12.21 -4.97
N ILE A 160 4.51 -11.08 -5.60
CA ILE A 160 4.12 -10.98 -7.01
C ILE A 160 5.05 -10.01 -7.71
N TYR A 161 5.62 -10.43 -8.83
CA TYR A 161 6.40 -9.60 -9.74
C TYR A 161 5.68 -9.51 -11.08
N ILE A 162 5.59 -8.31 -11.62
CA ILE A 162 4.95 -8.02 -12.90
C ILE A 162 5.91 -7.23 -13.77
N GLU A 163 6.39 -7.85 -14.85
CA GLU A 163 7.10 -7.15 -15.93
C GLU A 163 6.07 -6.75 -16.99
N VAL A 164 6.01 -5.46 -17.30
CA VAL A 164 5.11 -4.93 -18.35
C VAL A 164 5.93 -4.59 -19.58
N ASP A 165 5.61 -5.24 -20.70
CA ASP A 165 6.32 -5.03 -21.96
C ASP A 165 6.17 -3.59 -22.48
N GLN A 166 7.09 -3.20 -23.38
CA GLN A 166 7.09 -1.88 -23.98
C GLN A 166 5.76 -1.57 -24.70
N ASN A 167 5.30 -0.31 -24.59
CA ASN A 167 4.06 0.20 -25.18
C ASN A 167 2.77 -0.51 -24.68
N VAL A 168 2.82 -1.30 -23.63
CA VAL A 168 1.63 -1.95 -23.03
C VAL A 168 1.00 -1.03 -22.01
N GLU A 169 -0.33 -0.90 -22.07
CA GLU A 169 -1.14 -0.26 -21.04
C GLU A 169 -1.84 -1.34 -20.23
N LEU A 170 -1.70 -1.28 -18.91
CA LEU A 170 -2.20 -2.26 -17.97
C LEU A 170 -2.92 -1.58 -16.80
N THR A 171 -4.10 -2.07 -16.44
CA THR A 171 -4.71 -1.75 -15.15
C THR A 171 -4.50 -2.92 -14.19
N VAL A 172 -3.94 -2.67 -13.00
CA VAL A 172 -3.82 -3.63 -11.91
C VAL A 172 -4.74 -3.20 -10.80
N ASN A 173 -5.69 -4.04 -10.43
CA ASN A 173 -6.50 -3.86 -9.24
C ASN A 173 -5.99 -4.79 -8.15
N GLU A 174 -5.50 -4.27 -7.04
CA GLU A 174 -5.20 -5.01 -5.82
C GLU A 174 -6.31 -4.78 -4.80
N ILE A 175 -6.94 -5.86 -4.35
CA ILE A 175 -8.09 -5.78 -3.46
C ILE A 175 -7.88 -6.71 -2.27
N PHE A 176 -7.85 -6.13 -1.09
CA PHE A 176 -7.82 -6.86 0.16
C PHE A 176 -9.22 -6.94 0.72
N ILE A 177 -9.71 -8.16 0.89
CA ILE A 177 -11.03 -8.43 1.50
C ILE A 177 -10.80 -8.75 2.97
N SER A 178 -11.48 -8.01 3.85
CA SER A 178 -11.41 -8.23 5.29
C SER A 178 -11.93 -9.61 5.71
N SER A 179 -11.34 -10.17 6.75
CA SER A 179 -11.75 -11.42 7.36
C SER A 179 -11.63 -11.36 8.89
N ASP A 180 -12.23 -12.33 9.57
CA ASP A 180 -12.10 -12.47 11.03
C ASP A 180 -10.85 -13.27 11.43
N THR A 181 -10.05 -13.70 10.46
CA THR A 181 -8.80 -14.44 10.70
C THR A 181 -7.75 -13.52 11.30
N VAL A 182 -7.12 -13.93 12.38
CA VAL A 182 -5.97 -13.20 12.95
C VAL A 182 -4.76 -13.40 12.04
N THR A 183 -4.32 -12.32 11.41
CA THR A 183 -3.24 -12.39 10.42
C THR A 183 -2.15 -11.37 10.65
N LEU A 184 -0.92 -11.75 10.26
CA LEU A 184 0.13 -10.83 9.88
C LEU A 184 0.37 -10.97 8.37
N LYS A 185 -0.09 -10.00 7.59
CA LYS A 185 0.05 -9.99 6.13
C LYS A 185 1.24 -9.10 5.74
N LEU A 186 2.15 -9.64 4.97
CA LEU A 186 3.34 -8.96 4.45
C LEU A 186 3.36 -9.04 2.91
N PRO A 187 2.35 -8.57 2.18
CA PRO A 187 2.30 -8.68 0.73
C PRO A 187 3.35 -7.78 0.06
N VAL A 188 4.05 -8.31 -0.91
CA VAL A 188 5.01 -7.58 -1.75
C VAL A 188 4.58 -7.66 -3.20
N ILE A 189 4.45 -6.51 -3.86
CA ILE A 189 4.32 -6.42 -5.30
C ILE A 189 5.49 -5.62 -5.89
N GLU A 190 6.09 -6.18 -6.94
CA GLU A 190 7.18 -5.56 -7.69
C GLU A 190 6.73 -5.37 -9.13
N MET A 191 6.99 -4.21 -9.72
CA MET A 191 6.62 -3.91 -11.10
C MET A 191 7.80 -3.32 -11.86
N LEU A 192 8.17 -3.96 -12.97
CA LEU A 192 9.10 -3.40 -13.96
C LEU A 192 8.31 -2.86 -15.16
N LEU A 193 8.37 -1.57 -15.36
CA LEU A 193 7.71 -0.89 -16.46
C LEU A 193 8.71 -0.62 -17.58
N ASN A 194 8.61 -1.36 -18.68
CA ASN A 194 9.46 -1.17 -19.83
C ASN A 194 9.07 0.11 -20.62
N GLU A 195 9.89 0.47 -21.62
CA GLU A 195 9.78 1.72 -22.37
C GLU A 195 8.34 1.99 -22.87
N LYS A 196 7.83 3.20 -22.57
CA LYS A 196 6.49 3.68 -22.96
C LYS A 196 5.32 2.82 -22.46
N SER A 197 5.54 1.92 -21.51
CA SER A 197 4.43 1.22 -20.86
C SER A 197 3.70 2.15 -19.88
N LYS A 198 2.43 1.84 -19.64
CA LYS A 198 1.58 2.59 -18.70
C LYS A 198 0.90 1.63 -17.76
N VAL A 199 1.01 1.89 -16.46
CA VAL A 199 0.33 1.09 -15.43
C VAL A 199 -0.56 1.98 -14.57
N PHE A 200 -1.84 1.61 -14.51
CA PHE A 200 -2.82 2.16 -13.57
C PHE A 200 -3.03 1.13 -12.46
N HIS A 201 -2.48 1.41 -11.30
CA HIS A 201 -2.54 0.52 -10.14
C HIS A 201 -3.55 1.06 -9.15
N ASN A 202 -4.68 0.39 -8.99
CA ASN A 202 -5.70 0.71 -8.00
C ASN A 202 -5.57 -0.26 -6.82
N LEU A 203 -5.40 0.28 -5.62
CA LEU A 203 -5.30 -0.49 -4.38
C LEU A 203 -6.48 -0.17 -3.49
N VAL A 204 -7.30 -1.18 -3.18
CA VAL A 204 -8.37 -1.07 -2.19
C VAL A 204 -8.08 -2.02 -1.03
N PHE A 205 -7.87 -1.43 0.12
CA PHE A 205 -7.40 -2.11 1.31
C PHE A 205 -8.51 -2.11 2.36
N GLN A 206 -9.38 -3.12 2.28
CA GLN A 206 -10.38 -3.37 3.31
C GLN A 206 -9.79 -4.28 4.37
N SER A 207 -9.71 -3.82 5.61
CA SER A 207 -9.16 -4.58 6.73
C SER A 207 -10.13 -4.66 7.90
N SER A 208 -9.95 -5.68 8.73
CA SER A 208 -10.58 -5.84 10.04
C SER A 208 -9.58 -5.58 11.16
N PHE A 209 -10.07 -5.44 12.40
CA PHE A 209 -9.22 -5.30 13.58
C PHE A 209 -8.48 -6.59 13.96
N SER A 210 -8.78 -7.72 13.33
CA SER A 210 -8.05 -8.98 13.48
C SER A 210 -6.80 -9.05 12.58
N GLU A 211 -6.65 -8.13 11.63
CA GLU A 211 -5.61 -8.17 10.62
C GLU A 211 -4.54 -7.11 10.85
N ASN A 212 -3.27 -7.53 10.80
CA ASN A 212 -2.12 -6.65 10.73
C ASN A 212 -1.55 -6.71 9.30
N ASN A 213 -1.47 -5.58 8.62
CA ASN A 213 -1.15 -5.54 7.20
C ASN A 213 0.02 -4.58 6.93
N PHE A 214 1.14 -5.09 6.44
CA PHE A 214 2.30 -4.30 6.02
C PHE A 214 2.59 -4.57 4.56
N LYS A 215 2.01 -3.74 3.67
CA LYS A 215 2.13 -3.89 2.23
C LYS A 215 3.32 -3.13 1.68
N PHE A 216 4.02 -3.75 0.74
CA PHE A 216 5.16 -3.17 0.04
C PHE A 216 4.93 -3.16 -1.47
N THR A 217 5.12 -2.00 -2.09
CA THR A 217 5.07 -1.81 -3.54
C THR A 217 6.42 -1.26 -4.00
N ARG A 218 7.04 -1.90 -4.99
CA ARG A 218 8.30 -1.48 -5.60
C ARG A 218 8.13 -1.38 -7.09
N VAL A 219 8.48 -0.23 -7.65
CA VAL A 219 8.30 0.05 -9.08
C VAL A 219 9.60 0.56 -9.67
N ASP A 220 10.06 -0.05 -10.75
CA ASP A 220 11.17 0.41 -11.57
C ASP A 220 10.64 0.84 -12.94
N GLN A 221 10.89 2.10 -13.31
CA GLN A 221 10.37 2.72 -14.52
C GLN A 221 11.46 2.98 -15.54
N ARG A 222 11.26 2.49 -16.78
CA ARG A 222 12.11 2.75 -17.94
C ARG A 222 11.63 3.97 -18.73
N ASP A 223 12.32 4.31 -19.80
CA ASP A 223 12.12 5.52 -20.59
C ASP A 223 10.65 5.74 -21.00
N SER A 224 10.16 6.96 -20.73
CA SER A 224 8.81 7.40 -21.11
C SER A 224 7.67 6.52 -20.55
N SER A 225 7.93 5.69 -19.55
CA SER A 225 6.89 4.91 -18.88
C SER A 225 6.08 5.77 -17.90
N PHE A 226 4.85 5.35 -17.64
CA PHE A 226 3.93 6.04 -16.74
C PHE A 226 3.39 5.07 -15.70
N TYR A 227 3.47 5.46 -14.42
CA TYR A 227 2.88 4.71 -13.30
C TYR A 227 1.93 5.58 -12.51
N LYS A 228 0.68 5.14 -12.37
CA LYS A 228 -0.29 5.78 -11.48
C LYS A 228 -0.72 4.82 -10.40
N LEU A 229 -0.55 5.20 -9.14
CA LEU A 229 -1.14 4.51 -7.98
C LEU A 229 -2.31 5.32 -7.44
N THR A 230 -3.46 4.66 -7.26
CA THR A 230 -4.57 5.22 -6.47
C THR A 230 -4.91 4.25 -5.36
N SER A 231 -4.67 4.63 -4.10
CA SER A 231 -4.91 3.78 -2.95
C SER A 231 -6.06 4.29 -2.07
N PHE A 232 -6.93 3.38 -1.68
CA PHE A 232 -7.96 3.58 -0.66
C PHE A 232 -7.75 2.57 0.45
N SER A 233 -7.61 3.05 1.70
CA SER A 233 -7.38 2.20 2.86
C SER A 233 -8.34 2.54 3.98
N ASN A 234 -8.96 1.54 4.57
CA ASN A 234 -9.69 1.69 5.81
C ASN A 234 -8.95 1.05 6.99
N SER A 235 -9.45 1.29 8.19
CA SER A 235 -8.78 0.92 9.44
C SER A 235 -8.57 -0.58 9.61
N SER A 236 -7.36 -0.95 10.02
CA SER A 236 -7.04 -2.21 10.72
C SER A 236 -6.37 -1.86 12.06
N LEU A 237 -6.07 -2.86 12.87
CA LEU A 237 -5.36 -2.61 14.13
C LEU A 237 -3.98 -1.97 13.88
N LEU A 238 -3.19 -2.60 13.02
CA LEU A 238 -1.91 -2.10 12.53
C LEU A 238 -1.85 -2.28 11.01
N ALA A 239 -1.62 -1.20 10.27
CA ALA A 239 -1.41 -1.28 8.84
C ALA A 239 -0.34 -0.32 8.33
N ALA A 240 0.29 -0.71 7.23
CA ALA A 240 1.21 0.14 6.51
C ALA A 240 1.10 -0.06 5.00
N ASN A 241 1.26 1.04 4.27
CA ASN A 241 1.44 1.03 2.82
C ASN A 241 2.78 1.69 2.50
N ASP A 242 3.76 0.88 2.11
CA ASP A 242 5.13 1.30 1.81
C ASP A 242 5.36 1.22 0.30
N VAL A 243 5.52 2.37 -0.33
CA VAL A 243 5.63 2.52 -1.78
C VAL A 243 6.97 3.14 -2.13
N LYS A 244 7.73 2.47 -2.99
CA LYS A 244 8.96 3.04 -3.57
C LYS A 244 8.90 2.96 -5.09
N VAL A 245 9.13 4.11 -5.75
CA VAL A 245 9.17 4.23 -7.21
C VAL A 245 10.52 4.78 -7.61
N CYS A 246 11.22 4.06 -8.48
CA CYS A 246 12.49 4.48 -9.06
C CYS A 246 12.28 4.91 -10.51
N LEU A 247 12.47 6.19 -10.79
CA LEU A 247 12.41 6.77 -12.13
C LEU A 247 13.79 6.64 -12.78
N ASN A 248 14.06 5.46 -13.35
CA ASN A 248 15.34 5.07 -13.96
C ASN A 248 15.39 5.34 -15.47
N GLY A 249 14.27 5.69 -16.07
CA GLY A 249 14.15 6.03 -17.49
C GLY A 249 13.88 7.51 -17.69
N LYS A 250 14.47 8.13 -18.75
CA LYS A 250 14.20 9.51 -19.11
C LYS A 250 12.73 9.70 -19.48
N ASN A 251 12.17 10.85 -19.12
CA ASN A 251 10.76 11.20 -19.34
C ASN A 251 9.78 10.20 -18.69
N SER A 252 10.21 9.41 -17.71
CA SER A 252 9.28 8.62 -16.91
C SER A 252 8.53 9.50 -15.92
N GLU A 253 7.28 9.14 -15.66
CA GLU A 253 6.39 9.90 -14.79
C GLU A 253 5.66 8.97 -13.81
N CYS A 254 5.46 9.43 -12.56
CA CYS A 254 4.56 8.76 -11.63
C CYS A 254 3.58 9.72 -10.96
N ASP A 255 2.33 9.26 -10.75
CA ASP A 255 1.26 9.96 -10.04
C ASP A 255 0.72 9.06 -8.91
N LEU A 256 1.06 9.40 -7.66
CA LEU A 256 0.76 8.58 -6.48
C LEU A 256 -0.28 9.29 -5.62
N LYS A 257 -1.48 8.70 -5.54
CA LYS A 257 -2.58 9.26 -4.76
C LYS A 257 -3.08 8.26 -3.73
N GLY A 258 -3.43 8.74 -2.55
CA GLY A 258 -3.93 7.88 -1.49
C GLY A 258 -4.94 8.55 -0.57
N LEU A 259 -5.92 7.76 -0.15
CA LEU A 259 -6.86 8.11 0.90
C LEU A 259 -6.83 7.02 1.97
N TYR A 260 -6.71 7.42 3.23
CA TYR A 260 -6.83 6.50 4.35
C TYR A 260 -7.78 7.02 5.43
N PHE A 261 -8.55 6.09 5.98
CA PHE A 261 -9.38 6.31 7.15
C PHE A 261 -8.77 5.58 8.35
N THR A 262 -8.70 6.24 9.49
CA THR A 262 -8.32 5.62 10.75
C THR A 262 -9.34 5.93 11.83
N THR A 263 -9.78 4.89 12.56
CA THR A 263 -10.82 4.98 13.58
C THR A 263 -10.45 4.15 14.80
N LEU A 264 -11.18 4.30 15.89
CA LEU A 264 -10.98 3.58 17.14
C LEU A 264 -9.54 3.72 17.67
N ASN A 265 -8.79 2.62 17.77
CA ASN A 265 -7.38 2.60 18.19
C ASN A 265 -6.46 2.12 17.05
N SER A 266 -6.90 2.27 15.80
CA SER A 266 -6.10 1.84 14.65
C SER A 266 -4.84 2.69 14.47
N GLN A 267 -3.82 2.06 13.88
CA GLN A 267 -2.56 2.71 13.55
C GLN A 267 -2.24 2.44 12.08
N PHE A 268 -2.02 3.50 11.32
CA PHE A 268 -1.74 3.41 9.89
C PHE A 268 -0.48 4.20 9.51
N ASN A 269 0.44 3.57 8.78
CA ASN A 269 1.64 4.22 8.27
C ASN A 269 1.62 4.24 6.73
N THR A 270 1.75 5.41 6.15
CA THR A 270 2.02 5.60 4.73
C THR A 270 3.46 6.06 4.55
N ASN A 271 4.28 5.24 3.91
CA ASN A 271 5.64 5.60 3.55
C ASN A 271 5.78 5.61 2.03
N VAL A 272 6.18 6.74 1.46
CA VAL A 272 6.29 6.92 0.00
C VAL A 272 7.65 7.49 -0.34
N VAL A 273 8.41 6.76 -1.14
CA VAL A 273 9.72 7.19 -1.64
C VAL A 273 9.69 7.26 -3.16
N VAL A 274 10.09 8.39 -3.72
CA VAL A 274 10.30 8.53 -5.17
C VAL A 274 11.74 8.96 -5.43
N GLU A 275 12.44 8.16 -6.24
CA GLU A 275 13.82 8.42 -6.63
C GLU A 275 13.86 8.85 -8.11
N HIS A 276 14.29 10.09 -8.35
CA HIS A 276 14.58 10.63 -9.67
C HIS A 276 16.06 10.41 -9.98
N ASN A 277 16.35 9.38 -10.79
CA ASN A 277 17.72 8.94 -11.04
C ASN A 277 18.28 9.46 -12.38
N VAL A 278 17.41 9.97 -13.27
CA VAL A 278 17.76 10.45 -14.61
C VAL A 278 17.01 11.74 -14.95
N PRO A 279 17.44 12.50 -15.98
CA PRO A 279 16.82 13.79 -16.33
C PRO A 279 15.39 13.66 -16.86
N HIS A 280 14.66 14.80 -16.79
CA HIS A 280 13.31 15.00 -17.35
C HIS A 280 12.24 14.07 -16.74
N THR A 281 12.37 13.68 -15.49
CA THR A 281 11.40 12.85 -14.78
C THR A 281 10.37 13.69 -14.02
N ARG A 282 9.18 13.14 -13.81
CA ARG A 282 8.10 13.84 -13.11
C ARG A 282 7.47 12.95 -12.05
N SER A 283 7.21 13.51 -10.87
CA SER A 283 6.45 12.83 -9.82
C SER A 283 5.45 13.75 -9.16
N ASN A 284 4.28 13.17 -8.83
CA ASN A 284 3.27 13.80 -8.01
C ASN A 284 2.87 12.84 -6.89
N GLN A 285 2.82 13.33 -5.66
CA GLN A 285 2.35 12.59 -4.48
C GLN A 285 1.23 13.41 -3.83
N TYR A 286 0.03 12.85 -3.76
CA TYR A 286 -1.13 13.50 -3.16
C TYR A 286 -1.89 12.55 -2.24
N PHE A 287 -1.70 12.73 -0.93
CA PHE A 287 -2.29 11.85 0.07
C PHE A 287 -3.27 12.61 0.97
N LYS A 288 -4.31 11.92 1.38
CA LYS A 288 -5.34 12.43 2.29
C LYS A 288 -5.61 11.46 3.42
N GLY A 289 -5.68 11.97 4.64
CA GLY A 289 -6.06 11.23 5.83
C GLY A 289 -7.34 11.74 6.47
N ILE A 290 -8.17 10.83 6.96
CA ILE A 290 -9.34 11.16 7.79
C ILE A 290 -9.22 10.35 9.07
N LEU A 291 -8.99 11.03 10.19
CA LEU A 291 -8.64 10.42 11.47
C LEU A 291 -9.71 10.73 12.53
N SER A 292 -10.15 9.72 13.25
CA SER A 292 -11.19 9.82 14.26
C SER A 292 -10.85 8.97 15.51
N ASP A 293 -11.56 9.18 16.60
CA ASP A 293 -11.41 8.50 17.88
C ASP A 293 -10.03 8.69 18.54
N ASN A 294 -9.33 7.59 18.84
CA ASN A 294 -7.95 7.58 19.36
C ASN A 294 -6.97 6.98 18.37
N SER A 295 -7.30 7.10 17.09
CA SER A 295 -6.48 6.52 16.03
C SER A 295 -5.21 7.33 15.77
N ARG A 296 -4.23 6.67 15.18
CA ARG A 296 -2.97 7.31 14.82
C ARG A 296 -2.61 7.01 13.38
N ALA A 297 -2.20 8.05 12.65
CA ALA A 297 -1.60 7.87 11.33
C ALA A 297 -0.21 8.51 11.26
N VAL A 298 0.59 7.99 10.35
CA VAL A 298 1.90 8.55 9.99
C VAL A 298 1.96 8.66 8.48
N PHE A 299 2.29 9.82 7.98
CA PHE A 299 2.68 10.02 6.59
C PHE A 299 4.17 10.36 6.53
N SER A 300 4.94 9.54 5.82
CA SER A 300 6.34 9.78 5.54
C SER A 300 6.54 9.79 4.03
N GLY A 301 6.76 10.97 3.46
CA GLY A 301 7.00 11.10 2.04
C GLY A 301 8.43 11.60 1.81
N LYS A 302 9.18 10.92 0.93
CA LYS A 302 10.53 11.32 0.57
C LYS A 302 10.68 11.39 -0.94
N ILE A 303 11.19 12.51 -1.41
CA ILE A 303 11.61 12.69 -2.80
C ILE A 303 13.13 12.80 -2.81
N TYR A 304 13.75 11.96 -3.61
CA TYR A 304 15.18 11.93 -3.80
C TYR A 304 15.50 12.29 -5.25
N VAL A 305 16.34 13.29 -5.48
CA VAL A 305 16.71 13.75 -6.83
C VAL A 305 18.23 13.69 -6.98
N GLU A 306 18.68 12.73 -7.78
CA GLU A 306 20.09 12.53 -8.08
C GLU A 306 20.71 13.71 -8.82
N ARG A 307 22.03 13.88 -8.73
CA ARG A 307 22.78 14.98 -9.33
C ARG A 307 22.52 15.13 -10.84
N ASP A 308 22.43 14.03 -11.53
CA ASP A 308 22.22 14.01 -12.99
C ASP A 308 20.75 14.09 -13.41
N ALA A 309 19.81 14.06 -12.44
CA ALA A 309 18.38 14.12 -12.69
C ALA A 309 17.86 15.55 -12.96
N GLN A 310 18.57 16.28 -13.81
CA GLN A 310 18.22 17.66 -14.18
C GLN A 310 16.89 17.75 -14.93
N LYS A 311 16.21 18.91 -14.87
CA LYS A 311 14.90 19.16 -15.49
C LYS A 311 13.78 18.26 -14.93
N SER A 312 13.97 17.73 -13.73
CA SER A 312 12.93 16.97 -13.04
C SER A 312 11.96 17.89 -12.32
N TYR A 313 10.70 17.43 -12.25
CA TYR A 313 9.62 18.07 -11.50
C TYR A 313 9.09 17.11 -10.43
N ALA A 314 8.94 17.58 -9.21
CA ALA A 314 8.40 16.79 -8.12
C ALA A 314 7.47 17.61 -7.22
N GLU A 315 6.27 17.11 -6.97
CA GLU A 315 5.31 17.71 -6.04
C GLU A 315 4.83 16.69 -5.02
N GLN A 316 4.76 17.08 -3.75
CA GLN A 316 4.25 16.26 -2.65
C GLN A 316 3.28 17.06 -1.81
N LYS A 317 2.08 16.51 -1.62
CA LYS A 317 1.04 17.06 -0.75
C LYS A 317 0.47 15.99 0.17
N ASP A 318 0.33 16.34 1.45
CA ASP A 318 -0.34 15.51 2.46
C ASP A 318 -1.36 16.37 3.23
N LEU A 319 -2.65 16.01 3.12
CA LEU A 319 -3.74 16.75 3.71
C LEU A 319 -4.49 15.85 4.70
N ASN A 320 -4.66 16.28 5.95
CA ASN A 320 -5.26 15.44 6.98
C ASN A 320 -6.41 16.16 7.69
N LEU A 321 -7.57 15.49 7.77
CA LEU A 321 -8.68 15.87 8.63
C LEU A 321 -8.59 15.10 9.95
N VAL A 322 -8.34 15.82 11.05
CA VAL A 322 -8.30 15.28 12.41
C VAL A 322 -9.64 15.59 13.08
N MET A 323 -10.52 14.59 13.15
CA MET A 323 -11.92 14.75 13.51
C MET A 323 -12.18 14.60 15.01
N SER A 324 -11.27 14.01 15.76
CA SER A 324 -11.40 13.75 17.19
C SER A 324 -10.17 14.23 17.98
N LYS A 325 -10.35 14.56 19.24
CA LYS A 325 -9.27 15.04 20.14
C LYS A 325 -8.19 13.99 20.38
N GLY A 326 -8.57 12.72 20.38
CA GLY A 326 -7.65 11.61 20.61
C GLY A 326 -6.92 11.15 19.35
N ALA A 327 -7.34 11.63 18.16
CA ALA A 327 -6.69 11.27 16.91
C ALA A 327 -5.38 12.03 16.72
N GLU A 328 -4.35 11.34 16.25
CA GLU A 328 -3.01 11.90 16.02
C GLU A 328 -2.50 11.63 14.61
N ILE A 329 -1.88 12.63 14.00
CA ILE A 329 -1.15 12.51 12.74
C ILE A 329 0.28 13.02 12.90
N ASP A 330 1.24 12.20 12.48
CA ASP A 330 2.62 12.60 12.28
C ASP A 330 2.91 12.70 10.78
N THR A 331 3.16 13.88 10.27
CA THR A 331 3.48 14.09 8.84
C THR A 331 4.94 14.52 8.67
N LYS A 332 5.66 13.83 7.77
CA LYS A 332 7.10 14.00 7.51
C LYS A 332 7.38 14.08 6.02
N PRO A 333 7.06 15.21 5.37
CA PRO A 333 7.50 15.44 4.00
C PRO A 333 9.00 15.72 3.98
N GLY A 334 9.74 15.08 3.07
CA GLY A 334 11.18 15.21 2.92
C GLY A 334 11.63 15.36 1.47
N LEU A 335 12.59 16.26 1.25
CA LEU A 335 13.25 16.47 -0.05
C LEU A 335 14.76 16.33 0.14
N GLU A 336 15.37 15.44 -0.66
CA GLU A 336 16.82 15.33 -0.78
C GLU A 336 17.21 15.59 -2.24
N ILE A 337 17.68 16.78 -2.53
CA ILE A 337 17.89 17.27 -3.90
C ILE A 337 19.36 17.56 -4.12
N TYR A 338 19.97 16.88 -5.08
CA TYR A 338 21.37 17.05 -5.47
C TYR A 338 21.55 17.67 -6.86
N ALA A 339 20.46 17.89 -7.59
CA ALA A 339 20.44 18.58 -8.90
C ALA A 339 20.10 20.08 -8.72
N ASP A 340 20.60 20.93 -9.63
CA ASP A 340 20.45 22.39 -9.55
C ASP A 340 19.25 22.91 -10.36
N ASP A 341 18.94 22.28 -11.50
CA ASP A 341 17.91 22.72 -12.44
C ASP A 341 16.66 21.83 -12.33
N VAL A 342 15.93 21.99 -11.24
CA VAL A 342 14.73 21.21 -10.91
C VAL A 342 13.68 22.09 -10.23
N GLU A 343 12.42 21.62 -10.28
CA GLU A 343 11.29 22.23 -9.57
C GLU A 343 10.71 21.21 -8.59
N CYS A 344 10.87 21.45 -7.28
CA CYS A 344 10.43 20.54 -6.24
C CYS A 344 9.63 21.26 -5.17
N TYR A 345 8.46 20.74 -4.85
CA TYR A 345 7.53 21.33 -3.88
C TYR A 345 7.05 20.27 -2.90
N HIS A 346 6.87 20.66 -1.64
CA HIS A 346 6.15 19.86 -0.68
C HIS A 346 5.26 20.71 0.22
N GLY A 347 4.16 20.11 0.70
CA GLY A 347 3.24 20.73 1.65
C GLY A 347 2.50 19.67 2.47
N ALA A 348 2.31 19.98 3.75
CA ALA A 348 1.51 19.13 4.62
C ALA A 348 0.56 19.99 5.45
N THR A 349 -0.67 19.53 5.63
CA THR A 349 -1.64 20.18 6.50
C THR A 349 -2.35 19.15 7.38
N ALA A 350 -2.63 19.55 8.61
CA ALA A 350 -3.47 18.81 9.53
C ALA A 350 -4.44 19.77 10.20
N GLY A 351 -5.72 19.46 10.17
CA GLY A 351 -6.74 20.33 10.72
C GLY A 351 -8.11 19.67 10.75
N ASN A 352 -9.11 20.48 11.08
CA ASN A 352 -10.52 20.09 11.04
C ASN A 352 -11.16 20.60 9.74
N VAL A 353 -12.42 20.28 9.51
CA VAL A 353 -13.20 20.88 8.41
C VAL A 353 -13.25 22.40 8.56
N ASP A 354 -13.29 23.10 7.42
CA ASP A 354 -13.31 24.57 7.41
C ASP A 354 -14.59 25.12 8.10
N GLU A 355 -14.36 25.86 9.19
CA GLU A 355 -15.44 26.42 10.01
C GLU A 355 -16.32 27.43 9.24
N SER A 356 -15.75 28.18 8.33
CA SER A 356 -16.49 29.17 7.55
C SER A 356 -17.44 28.51 6.57
N THR A 357 -17.00 27.46 5.91
CA THR A 357 -17.82 26.62 5.03
C THR A 357 -18.90 25.89 5.82
N LEU A 358 -18.55 25.31 6.97
CA LEU A 358 -19.51 24.66 7.86
C LEU A 358 -20.61 25.64 8.32
N PHE A 359 -20.20 26.83 8.78
CA PHE A 359 -21.14 27.87 9.18
C PHE A 359 -22.05 28.28 8.03
N TYR A 360 -21.51 28.50 6.82
CA TYR A 360 -22.29 28.83 5.63
C TYR A 360 -23.35 27.76 5.33
N MET A 361 -23.00 26.46 5.38
CA MET A 361 -23.94 25.36 5.17
C MET A 361 -25.05 25.37 6.22
N MET A 362 -24.74 25.64 7.48
CA MET A 362 -25.72 25.78 8.56
C MET A 362 -26.68 26.95 8.35
N THR A 363 -26.23 28.08 7.82
CA THR A 363 -27.09 29.20 7.48
C THR A 363 -28.08 28.88 6.35
N ARG A 364 -27.81 27.81 5.56
CA ARG A 364 -28.72 27.30 4.53
C ARG A 364 -29.66 26.20 5.04
N GLY A 365 -29.69 25.96 6.33
CA GLY A 365 -30.62 25.03 6.97
C GLY A 365 -30.12 23.58 7.06
N ILE A 366 -28.86 23.33 6.72
CA ILE A 366 -28.24 22.02 6.89
C ILE A 366 -27.77 21.91 8.36
N ASP A 367 -28.14 20.86 9.07
CA ASP A 367 -27.64 20.65 10.43
C ASP A 367 -26.15 20.40 10.44
N LYS A 368 -25.51 20.64 11.57
CA LYS A 368 -24.06 20.60 11.71
C LYS A 368 -23.48 19.22 11.39
N GLN A 369 -24.15 18.15 11.83
CA GLN A 369 -23.68 16.78 11.58
C GLN A 369 -23.71 16.46 10.08
N SER A 370 -24.82 16.70 9.42
CA SER A 370 -24.98 16.52 7.97
C SER A 370 -23.98 17.35 7.17
N ALA A 371 -23.78 18.63 7.54
CA ALA A 371 -22.82 19.50 6.89
C ALA A 371 -21.38 18.97 7.04
N THR A 372 -21.00 18.51 8.23
CA THR A 372 -19.68 17.91 8.46
C THR A 372 -19.48 16.67 7.62
N GLN A 373 -20.46 15.75 7.59
CA GLN A 373 -20.40 14.53 6.77
C GLN A 373 -20.28 14.87 5.27
N MET A 374 -21.00 15.87 4.78
CA MET A 374 -20.89 16.30 3.38
C MET A 374 -19.50 16.82 3.03
N LEU A 375 -18.87 17.61 3.92
CA LEU A 375 -17.51 18.13 3.71
C LEU A 375 -16.47 17.01 3.74
N VAL A 376 -16.56 16.09 4.69
CA VAL A 376 -15.67 14.94 4.80
C VAL A 376 -15.84 14.01 3.60
N ASN A 377 -17.06 13.76 3.15
CA ASN A 377 -17.33 12.97 1.95
C ASN A 377 -16.75 13.63 0.69
N GLY A 378 -16.91 14.93 0.53
CA GLY A 378 -16.30 15.68 -0.58
C GLY A 378 -14.75 15.56 -0.57
N PHE A 379 -14.14 15.64 0.62
CA PHE A 379 -12.71 15.48 0.80
C PHE A 379 -12.23 14.07 0.39
N ALA A 380 -12.98 13.02 0.76
CA ALA A 380 -12.69 11.64 0.42
C ALA A 380 -12.87 11.32 -1.06
N THR A 381 -14.00 11.77 -1.63
CA THR A 381 -14.44 11.46 -3.00
C THR A 381 -13.45 11.97 -4.06
N GLU A 382 -12.69 13.02 -3.76
CA GLU A 382 -11.66 13.54 -4.66
C GLU A 382 -10.62 12.48 -5.01
N ILE A 383 -10.16 11.68 -4.04
CA ILE A 383 -9.20 10.60 -4.30
C ILE A 383 -9.90 9.35 -4.85
N ILE A 384 -11.10 9.03 -4.34
CA ILE A 384 -11.85 7.85 -4.81
C ILE A 384 -12.13 7.95 -6.31
N ASN A 385 -12.44 9.15 -6.82
CA ASN A 385 -12.69 9.40 -8.24
C ASN A 385 -11.46 9.18 -9.13
N GLU A 386 -10.28 9.14 -8.57
CA GLU A 386 -9.03 8.84 -9.29
C GLU A 386 -8.84 7.34 -9.58
N ILE A 387 -9.61 6.45 -8.94
CA ILE A 387 -9.63 5.02 -9.24
C ILE A 387 -10.14 4.84 -10.67
N THR A 388 -9.30 4.26 -11.53
CA THR A 388 -9.57 4.16 -12.96
C THR A 388 -10.63 3.13 -13.32
N ASP A 389 -10.69 2.03 -12.57
CA ASP A 389 -11.71 0.99 -12.74
C ASP A 389 -13.02 1.41 -12.08
N GLU A 390 -14.11 1.50 -12.86
CA GLU A 390 -15.41 2.00 -12.39
C GLU A 390 -16.06 1.10 -11.33
N LYS A 391 -15.90 -0.24 -11.47
CA LYS A 391 -16.47 -1.18 -10.50
C LYS A 391 -15.75 -1.09 -9.18
N LEU A 392 -14.42 -1.02 -9.24
CA LEU A 392 -13.59 -0.87 -8.04
C LEU A 392 -13.79 0.49 -7.39
N ARG A 393 -13.96 1.56 -8.17
CA ARG A 393 -14.30 2.90 -7.67
C ARG A 393 -15.63 2.88 -6.92
N SER A 394 -16.66 2.22 -7.48
CA SER A 394 -17.97 2.07 -6.84
C SER A 394 -17.88 1.28 -5.53
N PHE A 395 -17.02 0.24 -5.50
CA PHE A 395 -16.75 -0.52 -4.29
C PHE A 395 -16.06 0.34 -3.22
N ALA A 396 -15.03 1.10 -3.59
CA ALA A 396 -14.32 2.01 -2.66
C ALA A 396 -15.26 3.13 -2.14
N GLN A 397 -16.13 3.69 -3.00
CA GLN A 397 -17.11 4.68 -2.59
C GLN A 397 -18.07 4.09 -1.55
N LYS A 398 -18.58 2.87 -1.78
CA LYS A 398 -19.45 2.20 -0.81
C LYS A 398 -18.75 1.98 0.53
N GLN A 399 -17.48 1.56 0.52
CA GLN A 399 -16.70 1.42 1.77
C GLN A 399 -16.56 2.76 2.50
N SER A 400 -16.32 3.86 1.77
CA SER A 400 -16.27 5.21 2.35
C SER A 400 -17.62 5.61 2.95
N ASP A 401 -18.72 5.38 2.24
CA ASP A 401 -20.08 5.70 2.71
C ASP A 401 -20.46 4.89 3.97
N ASP A 402 -19.99 3.65 4.09
CA ASP A 402 -20.23 2.80 5.27
C ASP A 402 -19.40 3.26 6.50
N ILE A 403 -18.21 3.86 6.29
CA ILE A 403 -17.33 4.36 7.36
C ILE A 403 -17.79 5.73 7.88
N LEU A 404 -18.17 6.64 7.01
CA LEU A 404 -18.48 8.04 7.34
C LEU A 404 -19.46 8.21 8.50
N PRO A 405 -20.58 7.45 8.60
CA PRO A 405 -21.52 7.57 9.72
C PRO A 405 -20.95 7.13 11.08
N SER A 406 -19.91 6.28 11.08
CA SER A 406 -19.27 5.76 12.28
C SER A 406 -18.16 6.66 12.83
N LEU A 407 -17.74 7.70 12.08
CA LEU A 407 -16.72 8.62 12.53
C LEU A 407 -17.21 9.45 13.72
N SER A 408 -16.40 9.51 14.77
CA SER A 408 -16.64 10.40 15.90
C SER A 408 -16.20 11.81 15.52
N PHE A 409 -17.14 12.75 15.59
CA PHE A 409 -16.86 14.16 15.38
C PHE A 409 -16.84 14.88 16.74
N ASP A 410 -15.66 15.11 17.31
CA ASP A 410 -15.51 15.98 18.47
C ASP A 410 -15.65 17.45 18.05
N LEU A 411 -16.85 17.95 18.11
CA LEU A 411 -17.20 19.33 17.74
C LEU A 411 -16.69 20.41 18.72
N TRP A 412 -15.80 20.05 19.66
CA TRP A 412 -15.32 20.93 20.76
C TRP A 412 -14.23 21.92 20.31
N LEU A 413 -13.55 21.71 19.18
CA LEU A 413 -12.56 22.65 18.63
C LEU A 413 -13.16 24.02 18.29
N ILE A 414 -14.49 24.14 18.32
CA ILE A 414 -15.26 25.35 17.95
C ILE A 414 -15.60 26.23 19.16
N GLN A 415 -15.29 25.82 20.42
CA GLN A 415 -15.68 26.55 21.63
C GLN A 415 -14.59 27.39 22.27
N LYS A 416 -13.41 27.58 21.67
CA LYS A 416 -12.40 28.49 22.21
C LYS A 416 -12.18 29.68 21.27
N LYS A 417 -13.05 30.67 21.39
CA LYS A 417 -12.73 32.10 21.28
C LYS A 417 -13.53 32.88 22.29
#